data_396badc85e01d306ac57306ac8ae636e
#
_entry.id   396badc85e01d306ac57306ac8ae636e
#
_cell.length_a   1.000
_cell.length_b   1.000
_cell.length_c   1.000
_cell.angle_alpha   90.00
_cell.angle_beta   90.00
_cell.angle_gamma   90.00
#
_symmetry.space_group_name_H-M   'P 1'
#
loop_
_entity.id
_entity.type
_entity.pdbx_description
1 polymer ?
#
loop_
_entity_poly.entity_id
_entity_poly.type
_entity_poly.pdbx_seq_one_letter_code
_entity_poly.pdbx_strand_id
1 'polypeptide(L)'
;MAISIFTLSAQDVVVGAAQVDQYVPLLKGKKIGLFSNHTGMVGDRHTLDIMIENGLDVEVIYSPEHGFRGTADAGEQVSSSVDKKTGIRIESLYGSNKKKALSKEEISKIDIIVTDIQDVGLRFYTYYCTMVDLMNAAVACNKEFMVLDRPNPNGMYVDGPILDMKYKSGVGKLPIPVVHGLTLAELALMVNGEGWLDNGAKVPLQVVKCENYTHQTRYVLPIAPSPNLRTMKSIYLYPSICYFEGTSVSLGRGTDAPFEIYGHPDMKGCDFIFTPRSVEGAKNPPLLNKKCYGRDLRNLDDEEIIAKGLNLEYLIDAYKCMGVSVDAFFDNGYKYAGAKEFFEKLIGTADVRKMIADGMSADEIKATWADDVEAFKAQRKPYLLYEE
;
A
#
# COMPACT_ATOMS: atom_id res chain seq x y z
N MET A 1 14.86 -26.70 -42.39
CA MET A 1 14.61 -26.95 -40.97
C MET A 1 13.84 -25.78 -40.43
N ALA A 2 12.51 -25.87 -40.28
CA ALA A 2 11.69 -24.77 -39.77
C ALA A 2 11.73 -24.83 -38.23
N ILE A 3 12.28 -23.79 -37.60
CA ILE A 3 12.23 -23.61 -36.15
C ILE A 3 10.84 -23.11 -35.83
N SER A 4 9.97 -23.99 -35.31
CA SER A 4 8.71 -23.58 -34.69
C SER A 4 9.02 -22.84 -33.42
N ILE A 5 8.88 -21.53 -33.42
CA ILE A 5 8.86 -20.73 -32.22
C ILE A 5 7.52 -20.99 -31.54
N PHE A 6 7.51 -21.82 -30.50
CA PHE A 6 6.39 -21.94 -29.58
C PHE A 6 6.36 -20.61 -28.78
N THR A 7 5.47 -19.71 -29.16
CA THR A 7 5.07 -18.63 -28.27
C THR A 7 4.28 -19.28 -27.14
N LEU A 8 4.90 -19.51 -25.98
CA LEU A 8 4.14 -19.75 -24.76
C LEU A 8 3.26 -18.52 -24.56
N SER A 9 1.95 -18.67 -24.70
CA SER A 9 1.00 -17.71 -24.20
C SER A 9 1.22 -17.61 -22.69
N ALA A 10 1.59 -16.44 -22.18
CA ALA A 10 1.63 -16.21 -20.75
C ALA A 10 0.24 -16.54 -20.20
N GLN A 11 0.16 -17.51 -19.29
CA GLN A 11 -1.11 -17.81 -18.62
C GLN A 11 -1.45 -16.61 -17.72
N ASP A 12 -2.74 -16.24 -17.68
CA ASP A 12 -3.21 -15.18 -16.81
C ASP A 12 -2.94 -15.52 -15.33
N VAL A 13 -2.56 -14.53 -14.57
CA VAL A 13 -2.36 -14.69 -13.12
C VAL A 13 -3.68 -15.05 -12.45
N VAL A 14 -3.67 -16.13 -11.66
CA VAL A 14 -4.81 -16.55 -10.85
C VAL A 14 -4.56 -16.13 -9.41
N VAL A 15 -5.36 -15.18 -8.90
CA VAL A 15 -5.26 -14.71 -7.51
C VAL A 15 -5.71 -15.79 -6.52
N GLY A 16 -5.23 -15.75 -5.27
CA GLY A 16 -5.58 -16.73 -4.25
C GLY A 16 -7.09 -16.88 -4.05
N ALA A 17 -7.84 -15.77 -4.09
CA ALA A 17 -9.30 -15.77 -3.96
C ALA A 17 -10.06 -16.50 -5.08
N ALA A 18 -9.44 -16.69 -6.26
CA ALA A 18 -10.04 -17.44 -7.36
C ALA A 18 -9.95 -18.97 -7.16
N GLN A 19 -9.11 -19.43 -6.26
CA GLN A 19 -8.81 -20.86 -6.06
C GLN A 19 -9.71 -21.46 -4.97
N VAL A 20 -11.02 -21.41 -5.19
CA VAL A 20 -12.07 -21.81 -4.22
C VAL A 20 -11.88 -23.22 -3.67
N ASP A 21 -11.40 -24.16 -4.48
CA ASP A 21 -11.16 -25.55 -4.07
C ASP A 21 -10.04 -25.67 -3.03
N GLN A 22 -9.15 -24.68 -2.94
CA GLN A 22 -8.06 -24.68 -1.95
C GLN A 22 -8.50 -24.16 -0.59
N TYR A 23 -9.32 -23.09 -0.52
CA TYR A 23 -9.65 -22.47 0.77
C TYR A 23 -11.04 -22.83 1.30
N VAL A 24 -12.03 -23.11 0.45
CA VAL A 24 -13.38 -23.43 0.91
C VAL A 24 -13.41 -24.62 1.86
N PRO A 25 -12.73 -25.77 1.59
CA PRO A 25 -12.70 -26.88 2.53
C PRO A 25 -12.10 -26.55 3.89
N LEU A 26 -11.13 -25.63 3.93
CA LEU A 26 -10.45 -25.19 5.17
C LEU A 26 -11.31 -24.25 6.02
N LEU A 27 -12.27 -23.57 5.40
CA LEU A 27 -13.14 -22.57 6.02
C LEU A 27 -14.52 -23.11 6.41
N LYS A 28 -14.92 -24.30 5.90
CA LYS A 28 -16.23 -24.91 6.22
C LYS A 28 -16.40 -25.11 7.73
N GLY A 29 -17.55 -24.64 8.24
CA GLY A 29 -17.92 -24.74 9.65
C GLY A 29 -17.24 -23.72 10.58
N LYS A 30 -16.42 -22.82 10.02
CA LYS A 30 -15.79 -21.73 10.78
C LYS A 30 -16.56 -20.43 10.58
N LYS A 31 -16.64 -19.62 11.63
CA LYS A 31 -17.09 -18.23 11.56
C LYS A 31 -15.96 -17.35 11.10
N ILE A 32 -16.16 -16.64 10.01
CA ILE A 32 -15.12 -15.91 9.27
C ILE A 32 -15.26 -14.42 9.54
N GLY A 33 -14.13 -13.76 9.88
CA GLY A 33 -13.95 -12.32 9.73
C GLY A 33 -13.19 -12.05 8.43
N LEU A 34 -13.80 -11.39 7.46
CA LEU A 34 -13.19 -11.08 6.17
C LEU A 34 -12.59 -9.68 6.16
N PHE A 35 -11.26 -9.56 6.05
CA PHE A 35 -10.57 -8.29 5.79
C PHE A 35 -10.46 -8.07 4.29
N SER A 36 -11.27 -7.14 3.77
CA SER A 36 -11.36 -6.87 2.34
C SER A 36 -11.93 -5.47 2.06
N ASN A 37 -11.84 -5.06 0.80
CA ASN A 37 -12.50 -3.86 0.27
C ASN A 37 -12.94 -4.11 -1.19
N HIS A 38 -13.25 -3.03 -1.92
CA HIS A 38 -13.67 -3.06 -3.33
C HIS A 38 -12.69 -3.77 -4.28
N THR A 39 -11.43 -3.99 -3.88
CA THR A 39 -10.42 -4.69 -4.68
C THR A 39 -10.49 -6.21 -4.53
N GLY A 40 -11.25 -6.72 -3.55
CA GLY A 40 -11.42 -8.15 -3.31
C GLY A 40 -12.28 -8.83 -4.38
N MET A 41 -11.89 -8.70 -5.65
CA MET A 41 -12.65 -9.20 -6.80
C MET A 41 -11.94 -10.39 -7.48
N VAL A 42 -12.78 -11.30 -8.01
CA VAL A 42 -12.40 -12.39 -8.90
C VAL A 42 -13.28 -12.23 -10.15
N GLY A 43 -12.71 -11.69 -11.23
CA GLY A 43 -13.51 -11.21 -12.35
C GLY A 43 -14.46 -10.11 -11.92
N ASP A 44 -15.74 -10.29 -12.19
CA ASP A 44 -16.83 -9.37 -11.82
C ASP A 44 -17.49 -9.66 -10.45
N ARG A 45 -17.01 -10.67 -9.72
CA ARG A 45 -17.58 -11.14 -8.45
C ARG A 45 -16.67 -10.80 -7.27
N HIS A 46 -17.26 -10.25 -6.22
CA HIS A 46 -16.50 -10.01 -4.98
C HIS A 46 -16.29 -11.33 -4.22
N THR A 47 -15.11 -11.51 -3.60
CA THR A 47 -14.77 -12.69 -2.80
C THR A 47 -15.78 -12.97 -1.70
N LEU A 48 -16.37 -11.93 -1.08
CA LEU A 48 -17.49 -12.10 -0.14
C LEU A 48 -18.66 -12.88 -0.75
N ASP A 49 -19.07 -12.51 -1.96
CA ASP A 49 -20.20 -13.17 -2.66
C ASP A 49 -19.84 -14.63 -2.96
N ILE A 50 -18.60 -14.88 -3.41
CA ILE A 50 -18.10 -16.23 -3.67
C ILE A 50 -18.10 -17.08 -2.40
N MET A 51 -17.69 -16.54 -1.27
CA MET A 51 -17.69 -17.23 0.02
C MET A 51 -19.11 -17.63 0.42
N ILE A 52 -20.07 -16.69 0.34
CA ILE A 52 -21.48 -16.94 0.69
C ILE A 52 -22.10 -18.00 -0.21
N GLU A 53 -21.88 -17.93 -1.52
CA GLU A 53 -22.41 -18.91 -2.50
C GLU A 53 -21.84 -20.32 -2.26
N ASN A 54 -20.63 -20.43 -1.70
CA ASN A 54 -20.04 -21.71 -1.30
C ASN A 54 -20.45 -22.16 0.12
N GLY A 55 -21.41 -21.46 0.74
CA GLY A 55 -21.97 -21.81 2.05
C GLY A 55 -21.03 -21.55 3.22
N LEU A 56 -20.11 -20.58 3.09
CA LEU A 56 -19.22 -20.15 4.18
C LEU A 56 -19.94 -19.12 5.07
N ASP A 57 -19.68 -19.17 6.37
CA ASP A 57 -20.27 -18.32 7.39
C ASP A 57 -19.40 -17.08 7.63
N VAL A 58 -19.66 -16.00 6.89
CA VAL A 58 -18.97 -14.71 7.06
C VAL A 58 -19.74 -13.87 8.08
N GLU A 59 -19.23 -13.80 9.31
CA GLU A 59 -19.83 -13.12 10.46
C GLU A 59 -19.63 -11.59 10.41
N VAL A 60 -18.47 -11.13 9.90
CA VAL A 60 -18.08 -9.73 9.88
C VAL A 60 -17.13 -9.42 8.73
N ILE A 61 -17.26 -8.23 8.16
CA ILE A 61 -16.33 -7.65 7.21
C ILE A 61 -15.48 -6.60 7.94
N TYR A 62 -14.17 -6.75 7.90
CA TYR A 62 -13.21 -5.74 8.35
C TYR A 62 -12.80 -4.87 7.17
N SER A 63 -13.04 -3.58 7.28
CA SER A 63 -12.82 -2.61 6.21
C SER A 63 -11.65 -1.68 6.56
N PRO A 64 -10.67 -1.49 5.64
CA PRO A 64 -9.55 -0.57 5.86
C PRO A 64 -9.96 0.90 5.64
N GLU A 65 -8.94 1.77 5.53
CA GLU A 65 -9.08 3.12 4.97
C GLU A 65 -9.82 3.07 3.62
N HIS A 66 -10.56 4.09 3.28
CA HIS A 66 -11.48 4.19 2.14
C HIS A 66 -12.76 3.34 2.22
N GLY A 67 -12.92 2.53 3.27
CA GLY A 67 -14.14 1.72 3.48
C GLY A 67 -14.26 0.50 2.56
N PHE A 68 -15.28 -0.32 2.82
CA PHE A 68 -15.49 -1.58 2.08
C PHE A 68 -15.79 -1.36 0.59
N ARG A 69 -16.45 -0.26 0.22
CA ARG A 69 -16.77 0.09 -1.18
C ARG A 69 -15.73 1.03 -1.82
N GLY A 70 -14.68 1.45 -1.07
CA GLY A 70 -13.55 2.19 -1.60
C GLY A 70 -13.79 3.64 -2.00
N THR A 71 -14.85 4.28 -1.49
CA THR A 71 -15.29 5.62 -1.92
C THR A 71 -14.90 6.75 -0.95
N ALA A 72 -14.39 6.45 0.23
CA ALA A 72 -14.01 7.46 1.22
C ALA A 72 -12.69 8.15 0.87
N ASP A 73 -12.57 9.45 1.21
CA ASP A 73 -11.35 10.23 1.02
C ASP A 73 -10.21 9.68 1.90
N ALA A 74 -8.96 9.95 1.51
CA ALA A 74 -7.79 9.62 2.34
C ALA A 74 -7.89 10.33 3.69
N GLY A 75 -7.76 9.57 4.79
CA GLY A 75 -7.92 10.09 6.16
C GLY A 75 -9.37 10.29 6.62
N GLU A 76 -10.37 10.04 5.78
CA GLU A 76 -11.80 10.14 6.17
C GLU A 76 -12.17 9.01 7.14
N GLN A 77 -12.86 9.35 8.24
CA GLN A 77 -13.37 8.38 9.19
C GLN A 77 -14.60 7.67 8.60
N VAL A 78 -14.49 6.36 8.39
CA VAL A 78 -15.58 5.51 7.93
C VAL A 78 -16.24 4.88 9.16
N SER A 79 -17.56 5.07 9.34
CA SER A 79 -18.32 4.44 10.41
C SER A 79 -18.60 2.97 10.09
N SER A 80 -18.76 2.16 11.16
CA SER A 80 -19.29 0.80 11.02
C SER A 80 -20.71 0.83 10.45
N SER A 81 -21.01 -0.13 9.58
CA SER A 81 -22.27 -0.20 8.83
C SER A 81 -22.66 -1.66 8.53
N VAL A 82 -23.65 -1.86 7.71
CA VAL A 82 -24.07 -3.17 7.22
C VAL A 82 -23.98 -3.18 5.70
N ASP A 83 -23.42 -4.22 5.13
CA ASP A 83 -23.41 -4.39 3.67
C ASP A 83 -24.84 -4.61 3.17
N LYS A 84 -25.32 -3.72 2.33
CA LYS A 84 -26.72 -3.71 1.88
C LYS A 84 -27.13 -4.95 1.08
N LYS A 85 -26.14 -5.61 0.43
CA LYS A 85 -26.41 -6.78 -0.41
C LYS A 85 -26.54 -8.05 0.42
N THR A 86 -25.68 -8.22 1.41
CA THR A 86 -25.58 -9.47 2.18
C THR A 86 -26.16 -9.38 3.58
N GLY A 87 -26.37 -8.18 4.12
CA GLY A 87 -26.79 -7.96 5.49
C GLY A 87 -25.66 -8.14 6.52
N ILE A 88 -24.42 -8.42 6.07
CA ILE A 88 -23.28 -8.67 6.95
C ILE A 88 -22.75 -7.35 7.50
N ARG A 89 -22.40 -7.36 8.78
CA ARG A 89 -21.84 -6.24 9.52
C ARG A 89 -20.45 -5.87 8.97
N ILE A 90 -20.23 -4.56 8.74
CA ILE A 90 -18.95 -3.98 8.36
C ILE A 90 -18.38 -3.23 9.55
N GLU A 91 -17.20 -3.62 10.01
CA GLU A 91 -16.45 -2.93 11.05
C GLU A 91 -15.27 -2.17 10.44
N SER A 92 -15.23 -0.86 10.65
CA SER A 92 -14.14 -0.02 10.16
C SER A 92 -12.89 -0.21 11.04
N LEU A 93 -11.77 -0.53 10.40
CA LEU A 93 -10.45 -0.59 11.03
C LEU A 93 -9.65 0.71 10.87
N TYR A 94 -10.34 1.80 10.53
CA TYR A 94 -9.73 3.12 10.41
C TYR A 94 -10.25 4.11 11.46
N GLY A 95 -9.34 4.95 11.98
CA GLY A 95 -9.68 5.96 12.98
C GLY A 95 -10.09 5.40 14.35
N SER A 96 -11.05 6.04 15.00
CA SER A 96 -11.45 5.72 16.39
C SER A 96 -12.15 4.37 16.55
N ASN A 97 -12.75 3.84 15.50
CA ASN A 97 -13.51 2.58 15.52
C ASN A 97 -12.61 1.35 15.61
N LYS A 98 -11.36 1.44 15.16
CA LYS A 98 -10.40 0.33 15.13
C LYS A 98 -10.24 -0.38 16.47
N LYS A 99 -10.11 0.39 17.57
CA LYS A 99 -9.92 -0.18 18.91
C LYS A 99 -11.08 -1.09 19.33
N LYS A 100 -12.31 -0.72 19.00
CA LYS A 100 -13.51 -1.52 19.28
C LYS A 100 -13.55 -2.76 18.38
N ALA A 101 -13.35 -2.59 17.07
CA ALA A 101 -13.39 -3.70 16.12
C ALA A 101 -12.35 -4.80 16.41
N LEU A 102 -11.18 -4.43 16.93
CA LEU A 102 -10.10 -5.35 17.35
C LEU A 102 -10.18 -5.78 18.82
N SER A 103 -11.26 -5.47 19.55
CA SER A 103 -11.41 -5.89 20.93
C SER A 103 -11.56 -7.41 21.03
N LYS A 104 -11.16 -7.98 22.19
CA LYS A 104 -11.33 -9.41 22.46
C LYS A 104 -12.79 -9.85 22.33
N GLU A 105 -13.75 -9.00 22.71
CA GLU A 105 -15.17 -9.26 22.59
C GLU A 105 -15.59 -9.49 21.12
N GLU A 106 -15.12 -8.63 20.19
CA GLU A 106 -15.47 -8.74 18.78
C GLU A 106 -14.73 -9.90 18.10
N ILE A 107 -13.42 -10.03 18.31
CA ILE A 107 -12.60 -11.09 17.72
C ILE A 107 -12.98 -12.49 18.23
N SER A 108 -13.48 -12.61 19.46
CA SER A 108 -13.92 -13.90 20.01
C SER A 108 -15.14 -14.49 19.27
N LYS A 109 -15.90 -13.67 18.52
CA LYS A 109 -17.09 -14.10 17.77
C LYS A 109 -16.77 -14.88 16.50
N ILE A 110 -15.53 -14.84 16.04
CA ILE A 110 -15.05 -15.51 14.83
C ILE A 110 -14.04 -16.62 15.18
N ASP A 111 -13.76 -17.50 14.24
CA ASP A 111 -12.79 -18.58 14.38
C ASP A 111 -11.52 -18.30 13.57
N ILE A 112 -11.65 -17.61 12.45
CA ILE A 112 -10.56 -17.30 11.53
C ILE A 112 -10.74 -15.91 10.90
N ILE A 113 -9.62 -15.21 10.70
CA ILE A 113 -9.58 -13.99 9.89
C ILE A 113 -9.05 -14.35 8.51
N VAL A 114 -9.78 -14.01 7.48
CA VAL A 114 -9.36 -14.17 6.07
C VAL A 114 -9.08 -12.81 5.48
N THR A 115 -7.90 -12.64 4.89
CA THR A 115 -7.47 -11.42 4.20
C THR A 115 -7.52 -11.62 2.70
N ASP A 116 -8.26 -10.77 1.99
CA ASP A 116 -8.28 -10.66 0.53
C ASP A 116 -8.39 -9.18 0.13
N ILE A 117 -7.25 -8.55 -0.13
CA ILE A 117 -7.15 -7.14 -0.46
C ILE A 117 -5.94 -6.86 -1.35
N GLN A 118 -6.07 -5.94 -2.30
CA GLN A 118 -4.98 -5.53 -3.17
C GLN A 118 -4.11 -4.47 -2.49
N ASP A 119 -2.87 -4.81 -2.19
CA ASP A 119 -1.81 -3.89 -1.76
C ASP A 119 -0.97 -3.46 -2.97
N VAL A 120 -0.12 -2.43 -2.79
CA VAL A 120 0.78 -1.95 -3.85
C VAL A 120 2.27 -2.12 -3.52
N GLY A 121 2.60 -2.84 -2.45
CA GLY A 121 3.96 -3.25 -2.09
C GLY A 121 4.83 -2.16 -1.48
N LEU A 122 4.22 -1.15 -0.85
CA LEU A 122 4.94 -0.02 -0.28
C LEU A 122 4.66 0.14 1.23
N ARG A 123 5.72 0.42 2.00
CA ARG A 123 5.63 0.56 3.45
C ARG A 123 4.60 1.58 3.91
N PHE A 124 4.41 2.67 3.20
CA PHE A 124 3.44 3.71 3.57
C PHE A 124 2.03 3.48 2.98
N TYR A 125 1.81 2.38 2.21
CA TYR A 125 0.48 1.95 1.81
C TYR A 125 -0.09 1.03 2.89
N THR A 126 -1.12 1.48 3.62
CA THR A 126 -1.36 1.06 5.01
C THR A 126 -2.17 -0.23 5.19
N TYR A 127 -2.50 -0.95 4.12
CA TYR A 127 -3.29 -2.19 4.24
C TYR A 127 -2.52 -3.28 4.99
N TYR A 128 -1.22 -3.42 4.73
CA TYR A 128 -0.39 -4.35 5.52
C TYR A 128 -0.33 -3.98 7.01
N CYS A 129 -0.36 -2.68 7.35
CA CYS A 129 -0.40 -2.24 8.75
C CYS A 129 -1.66 -2.75 9.45
N THR A 130 -2.79 -2.71 8.75
CA THR A 130 -4.08 -3.23 9.25
C THR A 130 -4.05 -4.76 9.34
N MET A 131 -3.46 -5.45 8.37
CA MET A 131 -3.26 -6.90 8.41
C MET A 131 -2.44 -7.31 9.65
N VAL A 132 -1.35 -6.62 9.97
CA VAL A 132 -0.54 -6.89 11.17
C VAL A 132 -1.34 -6.68 12.45
N ASP A 133 -2.20 -5.66 12.52
CA ASP A 133 -3.07 -5.45 13.68
C ASP A 133 -4.10 -6.57 13.85
N LEU A 134 -4.66 -7.06 12.74
CA LEU A 134 -5.55 -8.21 12.73
C LEU A 134 -4.84 -9.51 13.13
N MET A 135 -3.60 -9.72 12.69
CA MET A 135 -2.77 -10.86 13.12
C MET A 135 -2.52 -10.81 14.63
N ASN A 136 -2.19 -9.64 15.20
CA ASN A 136 -2.04 -9.46 16.64
C ASN A 136 -3.36 -9.73 17.40
N ALA A 137 -4.49 -9.27 16.88
CA ALA A 137 -5.80 -9.53 17.48
C ALA A 137 -6.16 -11.03 17.43
N ALA A 138 -5.83 -11.71 16.33
CA ALA A 138 -6.00 -13.15 16.18
C ALA A 138 -5.17 -13.91 17.23
N VAL A 139 -3.87 -13.57 17.38
CA VAL A 139 -3.01 -14.15 18.45
C VAL A 139 -3.61 -13.95 19.82
N ALA A 140 -4.03 -12.72 20.14
CA ALA A 140 -4.58 -12.38 21.47
C ALA A 140 -5.87 -13.16 21.84
N CYS A 141 -6.56 -13.73 20.84
CA CYS A 141 -7.80 -14.49 20.97
C CYS A 141 -7.68 -15.96 20.54
N ASN A 142 -6.46 -16.46 20.27
CA ASN A 142 -6.19 -17.81 19.78
C ASN A 142 -7.01 -18.15 18.51
N LYS A 143 -7.03 -17.23 17.55
CA LYS A 143 -7.72 -17.40 16.26
C LYS A 143 -6.73 -17.72 15.15
N GLU A 144 -7.23 -18.36 14.09
CA GLU A 144 -6.48 -18.64 12.88
C GLU A 144 -6.44 -17.41 11.96
N PHE A 145 -5.47 -17.38 11.05
CA PHE A 145 -5.33 -16.34 10.03
C PHE A 145 -5.09 -16.96 8.66
N MET A 146 -5.73 -16.41 7.63
CA MET A 146 -5.53 -16.86 6.25
C MET A 146 -5.34 -15.65 5.34
N VAL A 147 -4.40 -15.76 4.39
CA VAL A 147 -4.23 -14.77 3.32
C VAL A 147 -4.53 -15.42 1.98
N LEU A 148 -5.52 -14.90 1.28
CA LEU A 148 -5.77 -15.18 -0.13
C LEU A 148 -4.95 -14.15 -0.93
N ASP A 149 -3.79 -14.58 -1.43
CA ASP A 149 -2.77 -13.64 -1.92
C ASP A 149 -3.14 -12.99 -3.24
N ARG A 150 -2.57 -11.80 -3.45
CA ARG A 150 -2.69 -11.00 -4.68
C ARG A 150 -1.32 -10.52 -5.14
N PRO A 151 -1.10 -10.38 -6.45
CA PRO A 151 0.16 -9.86 -6.99
C PRO A 151 0.53 -8.50 -6.41
N ASN A 152 1.82 -8.31 -6.20
CA ASN A 152 2.37 -6.99 -5.88
C ASN A 152 2.78 -6.27 -7.17
N PRO A 153 2.16 -5.14 -7.55
CA PRO A 153 2.49 -4.42 -8.78
C PRO A 153 3.89 -3.76 -8.74
N ASN A 154 4.48 -3.60 -7.55
CA ASN A 154 5.86 -3.14 -7.33
C ASN A 154 6.75 -4.28 -6.78
N GLY A 155 6.44 -5.54 -7.11
CA GLY A 155 7.16 -6.71 -6.61
C GLY A 155 8.56 -6.91 -7.19
N MET A 156 8.87 -6.27 -8.33
CA MET A 156 10.05 -6.53 -9.14
C MET A 156 11.36 -5.96 -8.54
N TYR A 157 11.30 -5.16 -7.49
CA TYR A 157 12.49 -4.58 -6.87
C TYR A 157 12.30 -4.31 -5.37
N VAL A 158 13.41 -4.08 -4.70
CA VAL A 158 13.46 -3.64 -3.29
C VAL A 158 14.26 -2.36 -3.24
N ASP A 159 13.75 -1.32 -2.56
CA ASP A 159 14.41 -0.03 -2.53
C ASP A 159 13.96 0.84 -1.34
N GLY A 160 14.80 1.82 -1.01
CA GLY A 160 14.54 2.79 0.04
C GLY A 160 15.06 2.36 1.41
N PRO A 161 15.20 3.32 2.33
CA PRO A 161 15.74 3.03 3.66
C PRO A 161 14.80 2.15 4.47
N ILE A 162 15.40 1.28 5.29
CA ILE A 162 14.68 0.53 6.32
C ILE A 162 14.09 1.50 7.34
N LEU A 163 12.86 1.23 7.80
CA LEU A 163 12.23 2.06 8.82
C LEU A 163 13.04 2.03 10.12
N ASP A 164 13.59 3.18 10.52
CA ASP A 164 14.02 3.37 11.89
C ASP A 164 12.76 3.38 12.79
N MET A 165 12.69 2.41 13.71
CA MET A 165 11.49 2.16 14.51
C MET A 165 11.09 3.32 15.43
N LYS A 166 11.94 4.34 15.61
CA LYS A 166 11.55 5.60 16.26
C LYS A 166 10.51 6.39 15.46
N TYR A 167 10.45 6.17 14.13
CA TYR A 167 9.45 6.74 13.23
C TYR A 167 8.24 5.82 12.98
N LYS A 168 8.13 4.71 13.73
CA LYS A 168 6.95 3.84 13.69
C LYS A 168 5.67 4.66 13.83
N SER A 169 4.73 4.48 12.90
CA SER A 169 3.51 5.30 12.81
C SER A 169 2.41 4.57 12.05
N GLY A 170 1.31 5.28 11.76
CA GLY A 170 0.24 4.78 10.88
C GLY A 170 0.69 4.50 9.45
N VAL A 171 1.76 5.16 8.98
CA VAL A 171 2.32 5.01 7.62
C VAL A 171 3.62 4.19 7.57
N GLY A 172 3.94 3.49 8.64
CA GLY A 172 5.11 2.60 8.69
C GLY A 172 5.15 1.85 10.02
N LYS A 173 4.98 0.53 9.99
CA LYS A 173 4.81 -0.28 11.19
C LYS A 173 5.96 -1.26 11.43
N LEU A 174 6.61 -1.73 10.38
CA LEU A 174 7.60 -2.79 10.39
C LEU A 174 8.98 -2.27 9.96
N PRO A 175 10.07 -2.90 10.42
CA PRO A 175 11.44 -2.55 10.02
C PRO A 175 11.74 -3.08 8.60
N ILE A 176 11.05 -2.56 7.61
CA ILE A 176 11.15 -2.94 6.19
C ILE A 176 11.50 -1.72 5.34
N PRO A 177 12.09 -1.90 4.15
CA PRO A 177 12.36 -0.80 3.21
C PRO A 177 11.05 -0.20 2.68
N VAL A 178 11.16 0.95 2.01
CA VAL A 178 10.01 1.62 1.41
C VAL A 178 9.31 0.74 0.39
N VAL A 179 10.07 0.18 -0.56
CA VAL A 179 9.61 -0.84 -1.52
C VAL A 179 10.15 -2.18 -1.03
N HIS A 180 9.29 -3.01 -0.47
CA HIS A 180 9.72 -4.25 0.18
C HIS A 180 9.75 -5.46 -0.77
N GLY A 181 9.14 -5.35 -1.96
CA GLY A 181 9.14 -6.40 -2.96
C GLY A 181 8.47 -7.72 -2.52
N LEU A 182 7.52 -7.67 -1.57
CA LEU A 182 6.77 -8.82 -1.06
C LEU A 182 5.29 -8.67 -1.41
N THR A 183 4.59 -9.79 -1.65
CA THR A 183 3.12 -9.81 -1.61
C THR A 183 2.64 -9.71 -0.16
N LEU A 184 1.32 -9.53 0.06
CA LEU A 184 0.78 -9.54 1.43
C LEU A 184 0.95 -10.88 2.13
N ALA A 185 0.85 -12.00 1.40
CA ALA A 185 1.07 -13.33 1.97
C ALA A 185 2.53 -13.55 2.38
N GLU A 186 3.48 -13.17 1.53
CA GLU A 186 4.91 -13.23 1.86
C GLU A 186 5.26 -12.35 3.05
N LEU A 187 4.68 -11.13 3.10
CA LEU A 187 4.87 -10.23 4.24
C LEU A 187 4.26 -10.81 5.52
N ALA A 188 3.07 -11.44 5.46
CA ALA A 188 2.46 -12.11 6.61
C ALA A 188 3.33 -13.28 7.11
N LEU A 189 3.90 -14.08 6.19
CA LEU A 189 4.85 -15.15 6.53
C LEU A 189 6.10 -14.58 7.21
N MET A 190 6.65 -13.50 6.68
CA MET A 190 7.82 -12.83 7.26
C MET A 190 7.52 -12.27 8.65
N VAL A 191 6.40 -11.55 8.82
CA VAL A 191 5.95 -11.03 10.13
C VAL A 191 5.86 -12.15 11.17
N ASN A 192 5.27 -13.28 10.78
CA ASN A 192 5.10 -14.44 11.64
C ASN A 192 6.43 -15.15 11.91
N GLY A 193 7.30 -15.27 10.91
CA GLY A 193 8.61 -15.93 11.00
C GLY A 193 9.61 -15.15 11.83
N GLU A 194 9.73 -13.85 11.59
CA GLU A 194 10.64 -12.94 12.29
C GLU A 194 10.18 -12.58 13.72
N GLY A 195 8.97 -13.02 14.13
CA GLY A 195 8.44 -12.70 15.43
C GLY A 195 8.08 -11.21 15.60
N TRP A 196 7.61 -10.56 14.53
CA TRP A 196 7.26 -9.14 14.58
C TRP A 196 5.86 -8.85 15.14
N LEU A 197 5.11 -9.89 15.49
CA LEU A 197 3.88 -9.75 16.26
C LEU A 197 4.19 -9.42 17.72
N ASP A 198 3.18 -8.94 18.45
CA ASP A 198 3.31 -8.53 19.85
C ASP A 198 3.91 -9.67 20.70
N ASN A 199 4.94 -9.34 21.49
CA ASN A 199 5.69 -10.28 22.33
C ASN A 199 6.35 -11.45 21.57
N GLY A 200 6.65 -11.30 20.29
CA GLY A 200 7.25 -12.36 19.47
C GLY A 200 6.32 -13.56 19.21
N ALA A 201 5.01 -13.36 19.40
CA ALA A 201 4.02 -14.42 19.21
C ALA A 201 3.87 -14.81 17.73
N LYS A 202 3.26 -15.98 17.50
CA LYS A 202 2.96 -16.49 16.16
C LYS A 202 1.48 -16.81 16.06
N VAL A 203 0.88 -16.48 14.91
CA VAL A 203 -0.50 -16.85 14.58
C VAL A 203 -0.49 -18.13 13.73
N PRO A 204 -1.44 -19.07 13.91
CA PRO A 204 -1.67 -20.13 12.93
C PRO A 204 -2.04 -19.51 11.57
N LEU A 205 -1.08 -19.52 10.63
CA LEU A 205 -1.18 -18.81 9.36
C LEU A 205 -1.29 -19.79 8.20
N GLN A 206 -2.28 -19.60 7.36
CA GLN A 206 -2.48 -20.30 6.09
C GLN A 206 -2.40 -19.29 4.94
N VAL A 207 -1.90 -19.74 3.79
CA VAL A 207 -1.76 -18.91 2.59
C VAL A 207 -2.27 -19.66 1.38
N VAL A 208 -3.08 -19.01 0.55
CA VAL A 208 -3.42 -19.45 -0.79
C VAL A 208 -2.69 -18.53 -1.76
N LYS A 209 -1.60 -19.01 -2.34
CA LYS A 209 -0.74 -18.23 -3.23
C LYS A 209 -1.37 -18.01 -4.61
N CYS A 210 -0.93 -17.00 -5.34
CA CYS A 210 -1.27 -16.81 -6.75
C CYS A 210 -0.67 -17.93 -7.63
N GLU A 211 -1.35 -18.27 -8.73
CA GLU A 211 -0.76 -19.09 -9.79
C GLU A 211 -0.30 -18.21 -10.95
N ASN A 212 0.68 -18.66 -11.71
CA ASN A 212 1.24 -17.98 -12.88
C ASN A 212 1.77 -16.56 -12.57
N TYR A 213 2.24 -16.34 -11.35
CA TYR A 213 2.83 -15.07 -10.89
C TYR A 213 4.28 -15.30 -10.46
N THR A 214 5.14 -14.35 -10.83
CA THR A 214 6.51 -14.18 -10.32
C THR A 214 6.69 -12.72 -9.91
N HIS A 215 7.74 -12.40 -9.18
CA HIS A 215 8.03 -11.02 -8.85
C HIS A 215 8.32 -10.14 -10.07
N GLN A 216 8.70 -10.73 -11.22
CA GLN A 216 8.93 -10.01 -12.48
C GLN A 216 7.65 -9.79 -13.31
N THR A 217 6.52 -10.35 -12.88
CA THR A 217 5.24 -10.22 -13.61
C THR A 217 4.75 -8.78 -13.60
N ARG A 218 4.56 -8.17 -14.77
CA ARG A 218 3.92 -6.86 -14.94
C ARG A 218 2.40 -7.01 -14.78
N TYR A 219 1.96 -7.08 -13.54
CA TYR A 219 0.54 -7.25 -13.23
C TYR A 219 -0.20 -5.92 -13.27
N VAL A 220 -1.08 -5.78 -14.26
CA VAL A 220 -1.97 -4.62 -14.36
C VAL A 220 -3.15 -4.84 -13.42
N LEU A 221 -3.31 -3.94 -12.45
CA LEU A 221 -4.42 -4.03 -11.49
C LEU A 221 -5.76 -3.83 -12.21
N PRO A 222 -6.70 -4.79 -12.11
CA PRO A 222 -8.01 -4.67 -12.76
C PRO A 222 -8.88 -3.59 -12.13
N ILE A 223 -8.58 -3.20 -10.90
CA ILE A 223 -9.31 -2.20 -10.12
C ILE A 223 -8.31 -1.30 -9.42
N ALA A 224 -8.56 0.02 -9.48
CA ALA A 224 -7.74 1.00 -8.78
C ALA A 224 -7.74 0.72 -7.26
N PRO A 225 -6.56 0.60 -6.63
CA PRO A 225 -6.47 0.22 -5.23
C PRO A 225 -6.92 1.32 -4.26
N SER A 226 -6.94 2.57 -4.74
CA SER A 226 -7.49 3.71 -3.99
C SER A 226 -8.02 4.79 -4.95
N PRO A 227 -8.88 5.73 -4.47
CA PRO A 227 -9.43 6.81 -5.31
C PRO A 227 -8.38 7.71 -5.97
N ASN A 228 -7.14 7.74 -5.44
CA ASN A 228 -6.07 8.59 -5.94
C ASN A 228 -4.92 7.81 -6.64
N LEU A 229 -4.94 6.47 -6.65
CA LEU A 229 -4.03 5.63 -7.44
C LEU A 229 -4.82 4.98 -8.58
N ARG A 230 -5.12 5.74 -9.63
CA ARG A 230 -6.10 5.37 -10.67
C ARG A 230 -5.49 4.63 -11.85
N THR A 231 -4.20 4.75 -12.07
CA THR A 231 -3.47 4.21 -13.21
C THR A 231 -2.27 3.40 -12.75
N MET A 232 -1.78 2.49 -13.58
CA MET A 232 -0.53 1.79 -13.28
C MET A 232 0.64 2.76 -13.18
N LYS A 233 0.66 3.83 -13.98
CA LYS A 233 1.67 4.89 -13.90
C LYS A 233 1.71 5.56 -12.53
N SER A 234 0.55 5.91 -11.97
CA SER A 234 0.49 6.47 -10.60
C SER A 234 1.00 5.48 -9.55
N ILE A 235 0.78 4.17 -9.73
CA ILE A 235 1.28 3.12 -8.85
C ILE A 235 2.80 2.97 -8.94
N TYR A 236 3.37 3.03 -10.15
CA TYR A 236 4.83 2.98 -10.35
C TYR A 236 5.55 4.26 -9.89
N LEU A 237 4.90 5.41 -10.01
CA LEU A 237 5.43 6.69 -9.50
C LEU A 237 5.26 6.85 -7.98
N TYR A 238 4.31 6.14 -7.38
CA TYR A 238 3.97 6.29 -5.97
C TYR A 238 5.17 6.14 -5.01
N PRO A 239 6.13 5.21 -5.21
CA PRO A 239 7.34 5.09 -4.39
C PRO A 239 8.17 6.37 -4.30
N SER A 240 8.09 7.21 -5.34
CA SER A 240 8.88 8.44 -5.48
C SER A 240 8.09 9.72 -5.16
N ILE A 241 6.79 9.74 -5.49
CA ILE A 241 5.95 10.94 -5.43
C ILE A 241 5.23 11.09 -4.07
N CYS A 242 4.99 10.00 -3.35
CA CYS A 242 4.29 10.04 -2.06
C CYS A 242 4.96 10.98 -1.04
N TYR A 243 6.25 11.20 -1.14
CA TYR A 243 6.99 12.08 -0.21
C TYR A 243 6.54 13.53 -0.24
N PHE A 244 5.92 13.97 -1.33
CA PHE A 244 5.34 15.32 -1.38
C PHE A 244 4.23 15.53 -0.35
N GLU A 245 3.63 14.49 0.19
CA GLU A 245 2.70 14.60 1.33
C GLU A 245 3.38 15.14 2.60
N GLY A 246 4.69 14.98 2.71
CA GLY A 246 5.52 15.56 3.77
C GLY A 246 6.09 16.92 3.44
N THR A 247 5.62 17.60 2.39
CA THR A 247 6.13 18.90 1.91
C THR A 247 4.99 19.89 1.66
N SER A 248 5.34 21.14 1.29
CA SER A 248 4.38 22.16 0.86
C SER A 248 3.87 21.96 -0.59
N VAL A 249 4.47 21.04 -1.35
CA VAL A 249 4.18 20.81 -2.78
C VAL A 249 2.99 19.89 -2.97
N SER A 250 2.09 20.21 -3.89
CA SER A 250 1.01 19.31 -4.31
C SER A 250 1.54 18.20 -5.20
N LEU A 251 1.07 16.95 -4.94
CA LEU A 251 1.31 15.78 -5.80
C LEU A 251 0.13 15.47 -6.72
N GLY A 252 -0.68 16.47 -7.04
CA GLY A 252 -1.78 16.35 -7.99
C GLY A 252 -3.11 15.86 -7.41
N ARG A 253 -3.24 15.63 -6.09
CA ARG A 253 -4.58 15.36 -5.51
C ARG A 253 -5.55 16.50 -5.85
N GLY A 254 -6.79 16.16 -6.18
CA GLY A 254 -7.77 17.13 -6.66
C GLY A 254 -7.61 17.49 -8.14
N THR A 255 -6.91 16.68 -8.91
CA THR A 255 -6.78 16.77 -10.38
C THR A 255 -7.10 15.40 -11.02
N ASP A 256 -7.04 15.33 -12.33
CA ASP A 256 -7.21 14.08 -13.08
C ASP A 256 -5.97 13.17 -13.03
N ALA A 257 -4.84 13.67 -12.53
CA ALA A 257 -3.53 13.00 -12.52
C ALA A 257 -2.86 13.00 -11.13
N PRO A 258 -3.54 12.52 -10.05
CA PRO A 258 -2.90 12.41 -8.74
C PRO A 258 -1.73 11.42 -8.79
N PHE A 259 -0.60 11.79 -8.16
CA PHE A 259 0.68 11.07 -8.18
C PHE A 259 1.39 10.98 -9.54
N GLU A 260 0.87 11.63 -10.58
CA GLU A 260 1.49 11.70 -11.90
C GLU A 260 1.95 13.13 -12.27
N ILE A 261 1.66 14.09 -11.40
CA ILE A 261 2.10 15.49 -11.50
C ILE A 261 2.48 16.02 -10.13
N TYR A 262 3.35 17.02 -10.08
CA TYR A 262 3.60 17.75 -8.85
C TYR A 262 3.86 19.24 -9.12
N GLY A 263 3.60 20.10 -8.11
CA GLY A 263 3.85 21.52 -8.26
C GLY A 263 3.34 22.36 -7.08
N HIS A 264 3.75 23.64 -7.14
CA HIS A 264 3.41 24.65 -6.14
C HIS A 264 3.22 26.02 -6.82
N PRO A 265 2.45 26.98 -6.25
CA PRO A 265 2.34 28.32 -6.79
C PRO A 265 3.68 29.06 -6.97
N ASP A 266 4.65 28.77 -6.11
CA ASP A 266 5.96 29.45 -6.06
C ASP A 266 7.09 28.69 -6.78
N MET A 267 6.82 27.53 -7.41
CA MET A 267 7.82 26.82 -8.21
C MET A 267 8.19 27.65 -9.46
N LYS A 268 9.48 27.91 -9.63
CA LYS A 268 10.04 28.72 -10.71
C LYS A 268 10.62 27.83 -11.83
N GLY A 269 10.56 28.31 -13.07
CA GLY A 269 11.14 27.58 -14.20
C GLY A 269 10.37 26.32 -14.58
N CYS A 270 9.06 26.27 -14.30
CA CYS A 270 8.17 25.16 -14.60
C CYS A 270 7.03 25.66 -15.50
N ASP A 271 6.86 25.02 -16.66
CA ASP A 271 5.88 25.43 -17.66
C ASP A 271 4.53 24.72 -17.53
N PHE A 272 4.50 23.55 -16.86
CA PHE A 272 3.27 22.81 -16.62
C PHE A 272 2.43 23.49 -15.53
N ILE A 273 1.14 23.66 -15.83
CA ILE A 273 0.21 24.39 -14.95
C ILE A 273 -0.99 23.52 -14.64
N PHE A 274 -1.35 23.47 -13.36
CA PHE A 274 -2.59 22.83 -12.90
C PHE A 274 -3.19 23.56 -11.70
N THR A 275 -4.42 23.22 -11.36
CA THR A 275 -5.12 23.81 -10.21
C THR A 275 -5.90 22.70 -9.51
N PRO A 276 -5.51 22.29 -8.27
CA PRO A 276 -6.27 21.34 -7.48
C PRO A 276 -7.71 21.83 -7.22
N ARG A 277 -8.67 20.93 -7.37
CA ARG A 277 -10.11 21.18 -7.12
C ARG A 277 -10.65 20.16 -6.13
N SER A 278 -11.78 20.49 -5.50
CA SER A 278 -12.52 19.52 -4.69
C SER A 278 -13.15 18.48 -5.62
N VAL A 279 -12.73 17.22 -5.49
CA VAL A 279 -13.24 16.08 -6.25
C VAL A 279 -13.52 14.91 -5.30
N GLU A 280 -14.24 13.90 -5.77
CA GLU A 280 -14.41 12.65 -5.05
C GLU A 280 -13.03 11.99 -4.82
N GLY A 281 -12.78 11.51 -3.59
CA GLY A 281 -11.47 10.97 -3.17
C GLY A 281 -10.45 12.04 -2.75
N ALA A 282 -10.75 13.36 -2.96
CA ALA A 282 -9.92 14.48 -2.54
C ALA A 282 -10.78 15.76 -2.37
N LYS A 283 -11.67 15.77 -1.38
CA LYS A 283 -12.58 16.92 -1.12
C LYS A 283 -11.83 18.20 -0.74
N ASN A 284 -10.73 18.07 -0.01
CA ASN A 284 -9.87 19.17 0.45
C ASN A 284 -8.42 18.93 0.07
N PRO A 285 -8.06 18.89 -1.23
CA PRO A 285 -6.69 18.63 -1.66
C PRO A 285 -5.75 19.77 -1.22
N PRO A 286 -4.43 19.50 -1.11
CA PRO A 286 -3.43 20.54 -0.95
C PRO A 286 -3.56 21.61 -2.00
N LEU A 287 -3.32 22.86 -1.61
CA LEU A 287 -3.34 24.01 -2.51
C LEU A 287 -4.67 24.14 -3.29
N LEU A 288 -5.79 23.73 -2.68
CA LEU A 288 -7.14 23.83 -3.23
C LEU A 288 -7.38 25.21 -3.86
N ASN A 289 -7.81 25.23 -5.14
CA ASN A 289 -8.08 26.42 -5.94
C ASN A 289 -6.87 27.34 -6.21
N LYS A 290 -5.65 26.94 -5.85
CA LYS A 290 -4.44 27.69 -6.18
C LYS A 290 -3.87 27.23 -7.52
N LYS A 291 -3.46 28.16 -8.36
CA LYS A 291 -2.73 27.88 -9.59
C LYS A 291 -1.32 27.44 -9.22
N CYS A 292 -0.95 26.22 -9.60
CA CYS A 292 0.36 25.63 -9.35
C CYS A 292 1.15 25.54 -10.65
N TYR A 293 2.46 25.74 -10.57
CA TYR A 293 3.44 25.48 -11.60
C TYR A 293 4.24 24.24 -11.20
N GLY A 294 4.60 23.38 -12.14
CA GLY A 294 5.26 22.14 -11.77
C GLY A 294 5.67 21.27 -12.94
N ARG A 295 5.64 19.95 -12.73
CA ARG A 295 6.05 18.94 -13.70
C ARG A 295 4.88 17.98 -13.99
N ASP A 296 4.84 17.53 -15.24
CA ASP A 296 3.93 16.49 -15.74
C ASP A 296 4.73 15.22 -16.03
N LEU A 297 4.45 14.15 -15.32
CA LEU A 297 5.15 12.87 -15.42
C LEU A 297 4.36 11.85 -16.27
N ARG A 298 3.17 12.20 -16.78
CA ARG A 298 2.29 11.28 -17.51
C ARG A 298 2.90 10.72 -18.78
N ASN A 299 3.84 11.45 -19.38
CA ASN A 299 4.50 11.07 -20.64
C ASN A 299 5.79 10.25 -20.42
N LEU A 300 6.19 9.98 -19.17
CA LEU A 300 7.33 9.12 -18.90
C LEU A 300 7.00 7.68 -19.31
N ASP A 301 8.02 6.94 -19.73
CA ASP A 301 7.90 5.51 -20.00
C ASP A 301 7.80 4.71 -18.69
N ASP A 302 6.91 3.73 -18.62
CA ASP A 302 6.68 2.97 -17.41
C ASP A 302 7.90 2.09 -17.06
N GLU A 303 8.60 1.51 -18.05
CA GLU A 303 9.80 0.72 -17.81
C GLU A 303 10.98 1.59 -17.34
N GLU A 304 11.08 2.86 -17.80
CA GLU A 304 12.04 3.81 -17.26
C GLU A 304 11.76 4.16 -15.81
N ILE A 305 10.48 4.36 -15.43
CA ILE A 305 10.07 4.61 -14.03
C ILE A 305 10.45 3.41 -13.15
N ILE A 306 10.10 2.21 -13.59
CA ILE A 306 10.37 0.97 -12.86
C ILE A 306 11.89 0.74 -12.71
N ALA A 307 12.66 0.94 -13.79
CA ALA A 307 14.12 0.75 -13.78
C ALA A 307 14.84 1.71 -12.81
N LYS A 308 14.33 2.94 -12.66
CA LYS A 308 14.85 3.91 -11.68
C LYS A 308 14.49 3.54 -10.23
N GLY A 309 13.40 2.82 -10.03
CA GLY A 309 12.89 2.47 -8.69
C GLY A 309 12.45 3.70 -7.90
N LEU A 310 12.78 3.74 -6.60
CA LEU A 310 12.56 4.92 -5.76
C LEU A 310 13.50 6.04 -6.25
N ASN A 311 12.91 7.10 -6.82
CA ASN A 311 13.64 8.22 -7.40
C ASN A 311 13.39 9.52 -6.64
N LEU A 312 14.40 10.02 -5.93
CA LEU A 312 14.35 11.29 -5.21
C LEU A 312 14.62 12.51 -6.08
N GLU A 313 14.94 12.35 -7.38
CA GLU A 313 15.17 13.47 -8.29
C GLU A 313 13.97 14.42 -8.35
N TYR A 314 12.72 13.88 -8.32
CA TYR A 314 11.50 14.69 -8.34
C TYR A 314 11.40 15.59 -7.10
N LEU A 315 11.72 15.06 -5.94
CA LEU A 315 11.70 15.81 -4.68
C LEU A 315 12.79 16.88 -4.65
N ILE A 316 14.00 16.55 -5.11
CA ILE A 316 15.15 17.47 -5.18
C ILE A 316 14.89 18.56 -6.26
N ASP A 317 14.31 18.22 -7.42
CA ASP A 317 13.91 19.21 -8.43
C ASP A 317 12.91 20.21 -7.85
N ALA A 318 11.87 19.72 -7.20
CA ALA A 318 10.88 20.59 -6.57
C ALA A 318 11.49 21.50 -5.50
N TYR A 319 12.36 20.97 -4.65
CA TYR A 319 13.06 21.76 -3.63
C TYR A 319 13.89 22.89 -4.26
N LYS A 320 14.66 22.58 -5.31
CA LYS A 320 15.46 23.57 -6.04
C LYS A 320 14.57 24.63 -6.74
N CYS A 321 13.48 24.20 -7.37
CA CYS A 321 12.54 25.10 -8.05
C CYS A 321 11.79 26.02 -7.06
N MET A 322 11.54 25.57 -5.84
CA MET A 322 10.94 26.39 -4.77
C MET A 322 11.89 27.49 -4.28
N GLY A 323 13.18 27.20 -4.16
CA GLY A 323 14.19 28.14 -3.68
C GLY A 323 13.92 28.68 -2.27
N VAL A 324 13.31 27.85 -1.41
CA VAL A 324 12.99 28.16 -0.01
C VAL A 324 13.92 27.40 0.95
N SER A 325 13.86 27.73 2.23
CA SER A 325 14.59 26.96 3.23
C SER A 325 14.05 25.51 3.32
N VAL A 326 14.91 24.59 3.76
CA VAL A 326 14.52 23.18 3.95
C VAL A 326 13.32 23.05 4.90
N ASP A 327 13.26 23.87 5.94
CA ASP A 327 12.12 23.85 6.89
C ASP A 327 10.82 24.31 6.23
N ALA A 328 10.86 25.32 5.36
CA ALA A 328 9.68 25.77 4.63
C ALA A 328 9.24 24.78 3.56
N PHE A 329 10.17 24.06 2.92
CA PHE A 329 9.85 23.02 1.95
C PHE A 329 9.17 21.82 2.57
N PHE A 330 9.69 21.32 3.71
CA PHE A 330 9.14 20.18 4.45
C PHE A 330 8.04 20.56 5.45
N ASP A 331 7.54 21.79 5.41
CA ASP A 331 6.32 22.19 6.11
C ASP A 331 5.12 21.91 5.21
N ASN A 332 4.45 20.79 5.43
CA ASN A 332 3.35 20.34 4.58
C ASN A 332 2.04 21.13 4.78
N GLY A 333 1.98 22.08 5.74
CA GLY A 333 0.78 22.87 6.02
C GLY A 333 -0.47 22.02 6.33
N TYR A 334 -0.32 20.71 6.36
CA TYR A 334 -1.39 19.77 6.66
C TYR A 334 -1.62 19.65 8.15
N LYS A 335 -2.90 19.56 8.52
CA LYS A 335 -3.35 19.33 9.90
C LYS A 335 -3.07 17.92 10.44
N TYR A 336 -2.17 17.15 9.83
CA TYR A 336 -1.72 15.90 10.43
C TYR A 336 -0.78 16.24 11.58
N ALA A 337 -1.12 15.80 12.79
CA ALA A 337 -0.29 16.01 13.97
C ALA A 337 1.16 15.57 13.70
N GLY A 338 2.13 16.49 13.86
CA GLY A 338 3.54 16.23 13.56
C GLY A 338 3.94 16.51 12.10
N ALA A 339 3.43 17.59 11.49
CA ALA A 339 3.73 18.00 10.12
C ALA A 339 5.22 17.99 9.76
N LYS A 340 6.09 18.49 10.65
CA LYS A 340 7.55 18.52 10.45
C LYS A 340 8.19 17.15 10.38
N GLU A 341 7.57 16.12 10.96
CA GLU A 341 8.07 14.74 10.99
C GLU A 341 7.34 13.83 10.01
N PHE A 342 6.40 14.36 9.20
CA PHE A 342 5.63 13.47 8.33
C PHE A 342 6.47 12.93 7.18
N PHE A 343 7.38 13.73 6.65
CA PHE A 343 8.36 13.27 5.67
C PHE A 343 9.24 12.14 6.24
N GLU A 344 9.76 12.33 7.47
CA GLU A 344 10.58 11.32 8.15
C GLU A 344 9.80 10.02 8.40
N LYS A 345 8.52 10.11 8.74
CA LYS A 345 7.64 8.92 8.87
C LYS A 345 7.42 8.19 7.55
N LEU A 346 7.31 8.92 6.43
CA LEU A 346 7.18 8.33 5.10
C LEU A 346 8.49 7.68 4.64
N ILE A 347 9.60 8.42 4.70
CA ILE A 347 10.90 7.92 4.25
C ILE A 347 11.54 6.93 5.25
N GLY A 348 11.20 7.03 6.54
CA GLY A 348 11.65 6.13 7.59
C GLY A 348 12.91 6.55 8.34
N THR A 349 13.49 7.72 8.05
CA THR A 349 14.70 8.27 8.68
C THR A 349 14.71 9.80 8.60
N ALA A 350 15.44 10.46 9.50
CA ALA A 350 15.69 11.91 9.42
C ALA A 350 16.82 12.28 8.45
N ASP A 351 17.65 11.32 8.07
CA ASP A 351 18.92 11.60 7.38
C ASP A 351 18.69 12.12 5.96
N VAL A 352 17.68 11.59 5.25
CA VAL A 352 17.39 11.98 3.86
C VAL A 352 17.07 13.47 3.75
N ARG A 353 16.29 14.02 4.68
CA ARG A 353 16.01 15.47 4.71
C ARG A 353 17.29 16.30 4.84
N LYS A 354 18.19 15.86 5.71
CA LYS A 354 19.48 16.52 5.90
C LYS A 354 20.35 16.40 4.64
N MET A 355 20.45 15.21 4.03
CA MET A 355 21.21 15.00 2.81
C MET A 355 20.72 15.89 1.66
N ILE A 356 19.40 16.06 1.51
CA ILE A 356 18.81 17.00 0.54
C ILE A 356 19.22 18.44 0.86
N ALA A 357 19.17 18.86 2.13
CA ALA A 357 19.60 20.18 2.56
C ALA A 357 21.08 20.45 2.30
N ASP A 358 21.93 19.42 2.48
CA ASP A 358 23.36 19.47 2.23
C ASP A 358 23.71 19.43 0.72
N GLY A 359 22.70 19.29 -0.17
CA GLY A 359 22.84 19.36 -1.62
C GLY A 359 23.27 18.06 -2.28
N MET A 360 23.16 16.92 -1.60
CA MET A 360 23.45 15.60 -2.19
C MET A 360 22.51 15.28 -3.35
N SER A 361 23.01 14.58 -4.35
CA SER A 361 22.23 14.05 -5.47
C SER A 361 21.34 12.87 -5.04
N ALA A 362 20.32 12.57 -5.84
CA ALA A 362 19.46 11.41 -5.61
C ALA A 362 20.24 10.10 -5.54
N ASP A 363 21.25 9.93 -6.41
CA ASP A 363 22.08 8.73 -6.45
C ASP A 363 22.99 8.60 -5.21
N GLU A 364 23.60 9.71 -4.76
CA GLU A 364 24.40 9.71 -3.53
C GLU A 364 23.56 9.36 -2.30
N ILE A 365 22.32 9.90 -2.23
CA ILE A 365 21.37 9.57 -1.16
C ILE A 365 20.97 8.09 -1.26
N LYS A 366 20.62 7.61 -2.45
CA LYS A 366 20.23 6.22 -2.69
C LYS A 366 21.32 5.23 -2.31
N ALA A 367 22.58 5.57 -2.55
CA ALA A 367 23.73 4.73 -2.17
C ALA A 367 23.82 4.49 -0.65
N THR A 368 23.26 5.39 0.18
CA THR A 368 23.36 5.27 1.65
C THR A 368 22.61 4.10 2.26
N TRP A 369 21.60 3.55 1.56
CA TRP A 369 20.82 2.40 2.03
C TRP A 369 21.03 1.12 1.21
N ALA A 370 22.00 1.11 0.27
CA ALA A 370 22.24 -0.03 -0.61
C ALA A 370 22.54 -1.32 0.16
N ASP A 371 23.40 -1.27 1.16
CA ASP A 371 23.78 -2.42 1.99
C ASP A 371 22.60 -2.93 2.82
N ASP A 372 21.78 -2.04 3.38
CA ASP A 372 20.58 -2.39 4.13
C ASP A 372 19.53 -3.07 3.25
N VAL A 373 19.37 -2.61 2.00
CA VAL A 373 18.49 -3.24 1.01
C VAL A 373 18.95 -4.64 0.68
N GLU A 374 20.27 -4.87 0.46
CA GLU A 374 20.82 -6.21 0.22
C GLU A 374 20.65 -7.12 1.44
N ALA A 375 20.86 -6.61 2.64
CA ALA A 375 20.61 -7.35 3.88
C ALA A 375 19.13 -7.75 4.00
N PHE A 376 18.20 -6.83 3.67
CA PHE A 376 16.77 -7.14 3.69
C PHE A 376 16.37 -8.16 2.61
N LYS A 377 16.94 -8.10 1.40
CA LYS A 377 16.73 -9.13 0.36
C LYS A 377 17.13 -10.53 0.86
N ALA A 378 18.25 -10.64 1.58
CA ALA A 378 18.67 -11.89 2.20
C ALA A 378 17.69 -12.33 3.31
N GLN A 379 17.23 -11.39 4.15
CA GLN A 379 16.29 -11.65 5.24
C GLN A 379 14.92 -12.11 4.73
N ARG A 380 14.37 -11.50 3.67
CA ARG A 380 13.06 -11.85 3.13
C ARG A 380 13.04 -13.17 2.37
N LYS A 381 14.19 -13.62 1.85
CA LYS A 381 14.31 -14.79 0.96
C LYS A 381 13.62 -16.06 1.45
N PRO A 382 13.68 -16.46 2.74
CA PRO A 382 12.97 -17.65 3.24
C PRO A 382 11.44 -17.56 3.18
N TYR A 383 10.88 -16.37 2.99
CA TYR A 383 9.44 -16.10 2.98
C TYR A 383 8.86 -15.94 1.59
N LEU A 384 9.70 -15.94 0.55
CA LEU A 384 9.25 -15.81 -0.83
C LEU A 384 8.46 -17.06 -1.26
N LEU A 385 7.31 -16.83 -1.85
CA LEU A 385 6.41 -17.83 -2.42
C LEU A 385 6.57 -17.95 -3.93
N TYR A 386 7.18 -16.95 -4.55
CA TYR A 386 7.29 -16.78 -6.00
C TYR A 386 8.74 -16.55 -6.40
N GLU A 387 9.05 -16.91 -7.66
CA GLU A 387 10.37 -16.65 -8.26
C GLU A 387 10.62 -15.14 -8.43
N GLU A 388 11.90 -14.75 -8.22
CA GLU A 388 12.38 -13.37 -8.40
C GLU A 388 12.74 -13.05 -9.85
#